data_d9b40a672426b7c3313339ca76d103c6
#
_entry.id   d9b40a672426b7c3313339ca76d103c6
#
_cell.length_a   1.000
_cell.length_b   1.000
_cell.length_c   1.000
_cell.angle_alpha   90.00
_cell.angle_beta   90.00
_cell.angle_gamma   90.00
#
_symmetry.space_group_name_H-M   'P 1'
#
loop_
_entity.id
_entity.type
_entity.pdbx_description
1 polymer ?
#
loop_
_entity_poly.entity_id
_entity_poly.type
_entity_poly.pdbx_seq_one_letter_code
_entity_poly.pdbx_strand_id
1 'polypeptide(L)'
;MALQKRGSLPVMTRLDERRRKALDNMREFEVLMLDGHFDYGNGFHGRVYLNPHRIFRQPSLIWRFAQDLIDILPDDVVRQTEVVCGPVMGGALLAHTVAGLMDGRRSLTHPPTSFAPLSLDSGGSLVLRSFYRSVVDGRRVLLVDDVRNTGKTFERAKALVEEARGAVVATAQLCDRLEAMVDLGVPNYALAEYPAPENFPADACPLCEAGTAITRF
;
A
#
# COMPACT_ATOMS: atom_id res chain seq x y z
N MET A 1 -48.53 3.41 -20.53
CA MET A 1 -47.81 4.40 -19.69
C MET A 1 -46.95 3.63 -18.71
N ALA A 2 -45.66 3.42 -19.03
CA ALA A 2 -44.73 2.60 -18.23
C ALA A 2 -44.02 3.53 -17.26
N LEU A 3 -44.21 3.30 -15.96
CA LEU A 3 -43.47 3.97 -14.90
C LEU A 3 -42.01 3.49 -14.88
N GLN A 4 -41.06 4.32 -15.28
CA GLN A 4 -39.65 4.15 -15.09
C GLN A 4 -39.35 4.06 -13.57
N LYS A 5 -38.92 2.89 -13.10
CA LYS A 5 -38.33 2.75 -11.77
C LYS A 5 -37.07 3.62 -11.71
N ARG A 6 -37.12 4.69 -10.92
CA ARG A 6 -35.93 5.45 -10.53
C ARG A 6 -35.06 4.51 -9.71
N GLY A 7 -33.92 4.07 -10.28
CA GLY A 7 -32.89 3.37 -9.55
C GLY A 7 -32.38 4.26 -8.40
N SER A 8 -32.54 3.82 -7.17
CA SER A 8 -31.92 4.48 -6.02
C SER A 8 -30.40 4.40 -6.21
N LEU A 9 -29.73 5.55 -6.10
CA LEU A 9 -28.27 5.58 -6.01
C LEU A 9 -27.82 4.68 -4.86
N PRO A 10 -26.77 3.88 -5.03
CA PRO A 10 -26.26 3.05 -3.96
C PRO A 10 -25.88 3.91 -2.76
N VAL A 11 -26.38 3.54 -1.57
CA VAL A 11 -26.01 4.24 -0.33
C VAL A 11 -24.54 4.01 -0.10
N MET A 12 -23.74 5.09 -0.09
CA MET A 12 -22.32 5.07 0.13
C MET A 12 -22.03 4.54 1.55
N THR A 13 -21.19 3.52 1.67
CA THR A 13 -20.83 2.95 2.97
C THR A 13 -19.81 3.86 3.69
N ARG A 14 -19.66 3.70 5.00
CA ARG A 14 -18.61 4.39 5.77
C ARG A 14 -17.20 4.07 5.25
N LEU A 15 -17.00 2.87 4.72
CA LEU A 15 -15.74 2.47 4.08
C LEU A 15 -15.50 3.24 2.79
N ASP A 16 -16.53 3.38 1.94
CA ASP A 16 -16.42 4.14 0.68
C ASP A 16 -16.11 5.62 0.94
N GLU A 17 -16.70 6.21 2.00
CA GLU A 17 -16.40 7.58 2.42
C GLU A 17 -14.94 7.74 2.86
N ARG A 18 -14.41 6.78 3.65
CA ARG A 18 -13.01 6.77 4.07
C ARG A 18 -12.05 6.64 2.89
N ARG A 19 -12.32 5.72 1.98
CA ARG A 19 -11.53 5.51 0.76
C ARG A 19 -11.51 6.76 -0.12
N ARG A 20 -12.66 7.39 -0.31
CA ARG A 20 -12.74 8.65 -1.06
C ARG A 20 -11.90 9.75 -0.40
N LYS A 21 -12.06 9.94 0.91
CA LYS A 21 -11.29 10.93 1.66
C LYS A 21 -9.78 10.67 1.57
N ALA A 22 -9.36 9.41 1.67
CA ALA A 22 -7.95 9.03 1.52
C ALA A 22 -7.41 9.40 0.13
N LEU A 23 -8.18 9.12 -0.93
CA LEU A 23 -7.81 9.48 -2.29
C LEU A 23 -7.72 11.00 -2.48
N ASP A 24 -8.64 11.77 -1.91
CA ASP A 24 -8.62 13.23 -1.95
C ASP A 24 -7.39 13.78 -1.19
N ASN A 25 -7.08 13.23 -0.02
CA ASN A 25 -5.86 13.59 0.71
C ASN A 25 -4.59 13.24 -0.09
N MET A 26 -4.55 12.08 -0.78
CA MET A 26 -3.40 11.73 -1.63
C MET A 26 -3.19 12.72 -2.76
N ARG A 27 -4.25 13.29 -3.31
CA ARG A 27 -4.18 14.36 -4.32
C ARG A 27 -3.70 15.68 -3.71
N GLU A 28 -4.29 16.08 -2.58
CA GLU A 28 -3.94 17.33 -1.87
C GLU A 28 -2.46 17.36 -1.48
N PHE A 29 -1.91 16.24 -1.00
CA PHE A 29 -0.50 16.12 -0.63
C PHE A 29 0.42 15.75 -1.80
N GLU A 30 -0.07 15.80 -3.03
CA GLU A 30 0.66 15.44 -4.25
C GLU A 30 1.31 14.04 -4.19
N VAL A 31 0.70 13.12 -3.46
CA VAL A 31 1.05 11.70 -3.45
C VAL A 31 0.55 11.04 -4.73
N LEU A 32 -0.67 11.40 -5.14
CA LEU A 32 -1.28 11.05 -6.43
C LEU A 32 -1.34 12.28 -7.31
N MET A 33 -0.51 12.33 -8.33
CA MET A 33 -0.45 13.39 -9.33
C MET A 33 -1.14 12.94 -10.61
N LEU A 34 -2.07 13.75 -11.09
CA LEU A 34 -2.94 13.46 -12.23
C LEU A 34 -2.68 14.43 -13.36
N ASP A 35 -3.09 14.02 -14.58
CA ASP A 35 -3.13 14.86 -15.77
C ASP A 35 -1.79 15.49 -16.17
N GLY A 36 -0.68 14.84 -15.79
CA GLY A 36 0.68 15.25 -16.12
C GLY A 36 1.27 14.48 -17.31
N HIS A 37 2.55 14.71 -17.52
CA HIS A 37 3.41 13.88 -18.36
C HIS A 37 4.62 13.48 -17.52
N PHE A 38 4.63 12.24 -17.04
CA PHE A 38 5.62 11.75 -16.08
C PHE A 38 6.53 10.70 -16.74
N ASP A 39 7.85 10.86 -16.53
CA ASP A 39 8.84 9.84 -16.84
C ASP A 39 9.00 8.92 -15.61
N TYR A 40 8.74 7.63 -15.80
CA TYR A 40 8.85 6.64 -14.70
C TYR A 40 10.27 6.12 -14.48
N GLY A 41 11.24 6.56 -15.29
CA GLY A 41 12.66 6.14 -15.18
C GLY A 41 12.93 4.69 -15.60
N ASN A 42 11.92 3.99 -16.10
CA ASN A 42 11.99 2.57 -16.52
C ASN A 42 11.70 2.37 -18.02
N GLY A 43 11.78 3.43 -18.83
CA GLY A 43 11.48 3.41 -20.25
C GLY A 43 10.00 3.62 -20.59
N PHE A 44 9.17 3.99 -19.60
CA PHE A 44 7.75 4.30 -19.79
C PHE A 44 7.39 5.69 -19.29
N HIS A 45 6.41 6.30 -19.97
CA HIS A 45 5.79 7.56 -19.60
C HIS A 45 4.30 7.35 -19.31
N GLY A 46 3.68 8.28 -18.58
CA GLY A 46 2.25 8.22 -18.30
C GLY A 46 1.67 9.53 -17.79
N ARG A 47 0.35 9.54 -17.65
CA ARG A 47 -0.41 10.72 -17.20
C ARG A 47 -0.55 10.82 -15.68
N VAL A 48 -0.25 9.74 -14.97
CA VAL A 48 -0.44 9.62 -13.52
C VAL A 48 0.85 9.18 -12.87
N TYR A 49 1.23 9.86 -11.81
CA TYR A 49 2.37 9.48 -10.99
C TYR A 49 1.96 9.35 -9.53
N LEU A 50 2.32 8.22 -8.91
CA LEU A 50 2.10 7.97 -7.49
C LEU A 50 3.45 8.08 -6.77
N ASN A 51 3.58 9.10 -5.91
CA ASN A 51 4.80 9.38 -5.16
C ASN A 51 4.56 9.30 -3.64
N PRO A 52 4.59 8.10 -3.05
CA PRO A 52 4.36 7.92 -1.62
C PRO A 52 5.45 8.57 -0.76
N HIS A 53 6.66 8.81 -1.33
CA HIS A 53 7.75 9.48 -0.61
C HIS A 53 7.39 10.90 -0.14
N ARG A 54 6.38 11.52 -0.73
CA ARG A 54 5.84 12.80 -0.24
C ARG A 54 5.27 12.68 1.17
N ILE A 55 4.60 11.57 1.50
CA ILE A 55 4.07 11.29 2.84
C ILE A 55 5.23 11.15 3.85
N PHE A 56 6.31 10.47 3.45
CA PHE A 56 7.41 10.13 4.35
C PHE A 56 8.25 11.34 4.79
N ARG A 57 8.12 12.47 4.10
CA ARG A 57 8.77 13.73 4.50
C ARG A 57 8.14 14.36 5.74
N GLN A 58 6.91 13.96 6.10
CA GLN A 58 6.15 14.50 7.22
C GLN A 58 5.62 13.36 8.10
N PRO A 59 6.25 13.08 9.26
CA PRO A 59 5.85 11.97 10.14
C PRO A 59 4.37 12.00 10.55
N SER A 60 3.79 13.20 10.71
CA SER A 60 2.37 13.35 11.02
C SER A 60 1.44 12.84 9.90
N LEU A 61 1.87 12.90 8.64
CA LEU A 61 1.10 12.35 7.52
C LEU A 61 1.15 10.83 7.51
N ILE A 62 2.33 10.22 7.71
CA ILE A 62 2.46 8.76 7.85
C ILE A 62 1.52 8.28 8.94
N TRP A 63 1.52 8.96 10.09
CA TRP A 63 0.69 8.61 11.24
C TRP A 63 -0.82 8.66 10.90
N ARG A 64 -1.28 9.70 10.19
CA ARG A 64 -2.68 9.83 9.76
C ARG A 64 -3.08 8.74 8.77
N PHE A 65 -2.28 8.51 7.73
CA PHE A 65 -2.54 7.46 6.75
C PHE A 65 -2.49 6.06 7.37
N ALA A 66 -1.59 5.82 8.33
CA ALA A 66 -1.54 4.55 9.06
C ALA A 66 -2.80 4.34 9.92
N GLN A 67 -3.33 5.39 10.57
CA GLN A 67 -4.60 5.31 11.29
C GLN A 67 -5.75 4.97 10.36
N ASP A 68 -5.86 5.69 9.23
CA ASP A 68 -6.92 5.46 8.25
C ASP A 68 -6.82 4.03 7.67
N LEU A 69 -5.58 3.53 7.45
CA LEU A 69 -5.34 2.16 7.00
C LEU A 69 -5.80 1.12 8.02
N ILE A 70 -5.46 1.29 9.31
CA ILE A 70 -5.91 0.39 10.38
C ILE A 70 -7.45 0.41 10.49
N ASP A 71 -8.06 1.56 10.30
CA ASP A 71 -9.50 1.74 10.40
C ASP A 71 -10.32 1.04 9.30
N ILE A 72 -9.69 0.66 8.19
CA ILE A 72 -10.32 -0.14 7.14
C ILE A 72 -10.09 -1.64 7.30
N LEU A 73 -9.15 -2.06 8.17
CA LEU A 73 -8.92 -3.47 8.45
C LEU A 73 -10.07 -4.05 9.27
N PRO A 74 -10.51 -5.28 8.98
CA PRO A 74 -11.43 -6.01 9.86
C PRO A 74 -10.82 -6.20 11.26
N ASP A 75 -11.69 -6.18 12.27
CA ASP A 75 -11.28 -6.32 13.66
C ASP A 75 -10.53 -7.62 13.96
N ASP A 76 -10.85 -8.69 13.26
CA ASP A 76 -10.18 -9.99 13.42
C ASP A 76 -8.76 -9.94 12.86
N VAL A 77 -8.52 -9.24 11.75
CA VAL A 77 -7.16 -9.00 11.22
C VAL A 77 -6.35 -8.19 12.22
N VAL A 78 -6.91 -7.10 12.76
CA VAL A 78 -6.23 -6.27 13.76
C VAL A 78 -5.91 -7.10 15.02
N ARG A 79 -6.87 -7.88 15.53
CA ARG A 79 -6.67 -8.67 16.76
C ARG A 79 -5.63 -9.78 16.59
N GLN A 80 -5.61 -10.46 15.46
CA GLN A 80 -4.70 -11.60 15.26
C GLN A 80 -3.28 -11.20 14.85
N THR A 81 -3.05 -9.97 14.35
CA THR A 81 -1.73 -9.50 13.94
C THR A 81 -0.79 -9.39 15.14
N GLU A 82 0.34 -10.07 15.08
CA GLU A 82 1.39 -10.05 16.11
C GLU A 82 2.64 -9.33 15.63
N VAL A 83 2.87 -9.33 14.31
CA VAL A 83 4.01 -8.65 13.66
C VAL A 83 3.50 -7.89 12.45
N VAL A 84 4.02 -6.69 12.24
CA VAL A 84 3.82 -5.96 10.99
C VAL A 84 5.13 -5.91 10.24
N CYS A 85 5.14 -6.40 8.99
CA CYS A 85 6.30 -6.37 8.12
C CYS A 85 6.05 -5.45 6.93
N GLY A 86 7.11 -4.77 6.48
CA GLY A 86 7.04 -3.94 5.27
C GLY A 86 8.41 -3.84 4.59
N PRO A 87 8.45 -3.74 3.25
CA PRO A 87 9.69 -3.57 2.50
C PRO A 87 10.26 -2.17 2.69
N VAL A 88 11.59 -2.07 2.77
CA VAL A 88 12.26 -0.77 2.77
C VAL A 88 12.11 -0.11 1.39
N MET A 89 11.88 1.20 1.32
CA MET A 89 11.85 2.17 2.41
C MET A 89 10.42 2.47 2.88
N GLY A 90 9.49 2.71 1.98
CA GLY A 90 8.15 3.23 2.25
C GLY A 90 7.30 2.28 3.09
N GLY A 91 7.21 1.03 2.66
CA GLY A 91 6.46 0.01 3.39
C GLY A 91 6.99 -0.21 4.80
N ALA A 92 8.31 -0.14 5.04
CA ALA A 92 8.88 -0.30 6.37
C ALA A 92 8.51 0.86 7.31
N LEU A 93 8.56 2.10 6.83
CA LEU A 93 8.15 3.27 7.64
C LEU A 93 6.67 3.20 8.00
N LEU A 94 5.84 2.84 7.03
CA LEU A 94 4.40 2.66 7.25
C LEU A 94 4.13 1.50 8.22
N ALA A 95 4.77 0.34 8.03
CA ALA A 95 4.61 -0.84 8.88
C ALA A 95 5.02 -0.57 10.34
N HIS A 96 6.13 0.15 10.56
CA HIS A 96 6.54 0.59 11.90
C HIS A 96 5.47 1.44 12.58
N THR A 97 4.92 2.41 11.84
CA THR A 97 3.87 3.31 12.36
C THR A 97 2.58 2.54 12.64
N VAL A 98 2.17 1.62 11.75
CA VAL A 98 1.00 0.75 11.93
C VAL A 98 1.16 -0.12 13.17
N ALA A 99 2.33 -0.75 13.39
CA ALA A 99 2.59 -1.57 14.57
C ALA A 99 2.38 -0.79 15.87
N GLY A 100 3.00 0.40 15.98
CA GLY A 100 2.86 1.26 17.16
C GLY A 100 1.43 1.76 17.40
N LEU A 101 0.70 2.10 16.33
CA LEU A 101 -0.70 2.53 16.44
C LEU A 101 -1.64 1.38 16.80
N MET A 102 -1.38 0.15 16.34
CA MET A 102 -2.13 -1.03 16.76
C MET A 102 -2.01 -1.26 18.27
N ASP A 103 -0.80 -1.11 18.83
CA ASP A 103 -0.59 -1.23 20.28
C ASP A 103 -1.37 -0.18 21.07
N GLY A 104 -1.38 1.07 20.60
CA GLY A 104 -2.13 2.15 21.23
C GLY A 104 -3.66 1.92 21.27
N ARG A 105 -4.18 1.00 20.45
CA ARG A 105 -5.61 0.62 20.42
C ARG A 105 -5.93 -0.65 21.20
N ARG A 106 -4.93 -1.33 21.74
CA ARG A 106 -5.05 -2.60 22.46
C ARG A 106 -5.01 -2.41 23.97
N SER A 107 -5.50 -3.40 24.70
CA SER A 107 -5.35 -3.46 26.15
C SER A 107 -3.88 -3.57 26.54
N LEU A 108 -3.49 -2.96 27.65
CA LEU A 108 -2.13 -3.08 28.24
C LEU A 108 -1.72 -4.52 28.55
N THR A 109 -2.68 -5.44 28.64
CA THR A 109 -2.43 -6.88 28.85
C THR A 109 -2.16 -7.64 27.54
N HIS A 110 -2.38 -7.02 26.39
CA HIS A 110 -2.05 -7.62 25.09
C HIS A 110 -0.55 -7.54 24.85
N PRO A 111 0.10 -8.62 24.36
CA PRO A 111 1.50 -8.56 23.97
C PRO A 111 1.73 -7.46 22.90
N PRO A 112 2.83 -6.70 22.98
CA PRO A 112 3.09 -5.65 22.01
C PRO A 112 3.23 -6.21 20.59
N THR A 113 2.71 -5.46 19.62
CA THR A 113 2.89 -5.75 18.19
C THR A 113 4.33 -5.50 17.81
N SER A 114 4.98 -6.50 17.25
CA SER A 114 6.36 -6.37 16.78
C SER A 114 6.42 -5.80 15.36
N PHE A 115 7.56 -5.22 15.01
CA PHE A 115 7.87 -4.74 13.67
C PHE A 115 9.08 -5.48 13.10
N ALA A 116 9.02 -5.86 11.81
CA ALA A 116 10.14 -6.45 11.10
C ALA A 116 10.26 -5.89 9.67
N PRO A 117 11.27 -5.05 9.37
CA PRO A 117 11.51 -4.56 8.02
C PRO A 117 12.06 -5.66 7.12
N LEU A 118 11.63 -5.64 5.86
CA LEU A 118 12.26 -6.39 4.79
C LEU A 118 13.26 -5.47 4.09
N SER A 119 14.53 -5.84 4.09
CA SER A 119 15.62 -5.03 3.54
C SER A 119 16.00 -5.49 2.14
N LEU A 120 16.77 -4.68 1.42
CA LEU A 120 17.44 -5.14 0.21
C LEU A 120 18.84 -5.69 0.56
N ASP A 121 19.25 -6.75 -0.12
CA ASP A 121 20.64 -7.22 -0.11
C ASP A 121 21.50 -6.41 -1.10
N SER A 122 22.79 -6.76 -1.21
CA SER A 122 23.72 -6.10 -2.15
C SER A 122 23.35 -6.29 -3.61
N GLY A 123 22.54 -7.29 -3.94
CA GLY A 123 22.01 -7.56 -5.28
C GLY A 123 20.66 -6.90 -5.56
N GLY A 124 20.11 -6.14 -4.60
CA GLY A 124 18.80 -5.50 -4.73
C GLY A 124 17.61 -6.43 -4.49
N SER A 125 17.83 -7.66 -4.02
CA SER A 125 16.77 -8.60 -3.69
C SER A 125 16.22 -8.37 -2.29
N LEU A 126 14.90 -8.51 -2.13
CA LEU A 126 14.25 -8.39 -0.84
C LEU A 126 14.63 -9.57 0.08
N VAL A 127 15.05 -9.25 1.31
CA VAL A 127 15.48 -10.22 2.32
C VAL A 127 14.92 -9.88 3.70
N LEU A 128 14.62 -10.92 4.48
CA LEU A 128 14.36 -10.83 5.93
C LEU A 128 15.65 -11.19 6.67
N ARG A 129 16.28 -10.18 7.30
CA ARG A 129 17.55 -10.38 8.01
C ARG A 129 17.39 -11.30 9.21
N SER A 130 18.46 -12.04 9.56
CA SER A 130 18.45 -13.09 10.61
C SER A 130 17.88 -12.60 11.95
N PHE A 131 18.21 -11.39 12.36
CA PHE A 131 17.67 -10.78 13.58
C PHE A 131 16.13 -10.72 13.57
N TYR A 132 15.52 -10.35 12.43
CA TYR A 132 14.06 -10.23 12.31
C TYR A 132 13.37 -11.57 12.02
N ARG A 133 14.09 -12.61 11.59
CA ARG A 133 13.53 -13.96 11.45
C ARG A 133 12.99 -14.49 12.78
N SER A 134 13.70 -14.25 13.89
CA SER A 134 13.24 -14.63 15.23
C SER A 134 12.01 -13.88 15.70
N VAL A 135 11.79 -12.65 15.18
CA VAL A 135 10.58 -11.85 15.47
C VAL A 135 9.35 -12.40 14.74
N VAL A 136 9.55 -12.99 13.57
CA VAL A 136 8.49 -13.52 12.70
C VAL A 136 8.15 -14.98 13.00
N ASP A 137 9.11 -15.74 13.54
CA ASP A 137 9.00 -17.18 13.77
C ASP A 137 7.77 -17.56 14.61
N GLY A 138 6.89 -18.38 14.02
CA GLY A 138 5.65 -18.86 14.64
C GLY A 138 4.56 -17.81 14.82
N ARG A 139 4.71 -16.61 14.26
CA ARG A 139 3.79 -15.49 14.47
C ARG A 139 2.93 -15.16 13.26
N ARG A 140 1.80 -14.51 13.53
CA ARG A 140 0.86 -14.01 12.53
C ARG A 140 1.27 -12.61 12.07
N VAL A 141 1.49 -12.46 10.77
CA VAL A 141 2.11 -11.30 10.14
C VAL A 141 1.12 -10.57 9.25
N LEU A 142 0.99 -9.26 9.45
CA LEU A 142 0.40 -8.34 8.49
C LEU A 142 1.52 -7.77 7.61
N LEU A 143 1.41 -7.94 6.29
CA LEU A 143 2.31 -7.29 5.33
C LEU A 143 1.75 -5.93 4.96
N VAL A 144 2.58 -4.89 5.04
CA VAL A 144 2.18 -3.51 4.74
C VAL A 144 3.14 -2.89 3.74
N ASP A 145 2.59 -2.21 2.72
CA ASP A 145 3.38 -1.43 1.76
C ASP A 145 2.69 -0.09 1.48
N ASP A 146 3.38 0.81 0.83
CA ASP A 146 2.80 2.09 0.41
C ASP A 146 1.95 1.95 -0.85
N VAL A 147 2.45 1.25 -1.87
CA VAL A 147 1.78 1.07 -3.16
C VAL A 147 1.85 -0.38 -3.62
N ARG A 148 0.72 -0.93 -4.02
CA ARG A 148 0.65 -2.19 -4.73
C ARG A 148 0.42 -1.94 -6.21
N ASN A 149 1.35 -2.38 -7.05
CA ASN A 149 1.17 -2.48 -8.49
C ASN A 149 0.68 -3.89 -8.83
N THR A 150 1.60 -4.78 -9.21
CA THR A 150 1.29 -6.17 -9.56
C THR A 150 1.20 -7.12 -8.35
N GLY A 151 1.66 -6.70 -7.19
CA GLY A 151 1.73 -7.54 -5.98
C GLY A 151 2.98 -8.41 -5.86
N LYS A 152 3.92 -8.37 -6.80
CA LYS A 152 5.17 -9.15 -6.75
C LYS A 152 6.02 -8.88 -5.50
N THR A 153 6.00 -7.64 -4.98
CA THR A 153 6.68 -7.30 -3.73
C THR A 153 6.06 -8.05 -2.55
N PHE A 154 4.73 -8.08 -2.46
CA PHE A 154 4.02 -8.84 -1.44
C PHE A 154 4.22 -10.35 -1.59
N GLU A 155 4.24 -10.87 -2.82
CA GLU A 155 4.54 -12.28 -3.08
C GLU A 155 5.92 -12.66 -2.52
N ARG A 156 6.95 -11.88 -2.83
CA ARG A 156 8.28 -12.10 -2.29
C ARG A 156 8.34 -11.93 -0.77
N ALA A 157 7.67 -10.91 -0.23
CA ALA A 157 7.58 -10.67 1.21
C ALA A 157 6.91 -11.84 1.93
N LYS A 158 5.81 -12.36 1.38
CA LYS A 158 5.10 -13.53 1.92
C LYS A 158 6.00 -14.76 1.95
N ALA A 159 6.71 -15.05 0.86
CA ALA A 159 7.65 -16.18 0.82
C ALA A 159 8.73 -16.07 1.92
N LEU A 160 9.31 -14.88 2.15
CA LEU A 160 10.31 -14.66 3.18
C LEU A 160 9.77 -14.84 4.60
N VAL A 161 8.52 -14.43 4.84
CA VAL A 161 7.83 -14.64 6.11
C VAL A 161 7.59 -16.13 6.35
N GLU A 162 7.11 -16.85 5.33
CA GLU A 162 6.85 -18.30 5.40
C GLU A 162 8.14 -19.12 5.55
N GLU A 163 9.22 -18.74 4.86
CA GLU A 163 10.56 -19.30 5.08
C GLU A 163 11.06 -19.12 6.52
N ALA A 164 10.62 -18.03 7.19
CA ALA A 164 10.90 -17.80 8.61
C ALA A 164 9.84 -18.42 9.54
N ARG A 165 8.97 -19.29 9.03
CA ARG A 165 7.87 -19.97 9.74
C ARG A 165 6.80 -19.02 10.29
N GLY A 166 6.69 -17.79 9.79
CA GLY A 166 5.56 -16.91 10.06
C GLY A 166 4.36 -17.23 9.18
N ALA A 167 3.18 -16.79 9.59
CA ALA A 167 1.93 -16.93 8.84
C ALA A 167 1.41 -15.56 8.43
N VAL A 168 1.35 -15.26 7.12
CA VAL A 168 0.76 -14.01 6.63
C VAL A 168 -0.75 -14.10 6.76
N VAL A 169 -1.36 -13.16 7.49
CA VAL A 169 -2.81 -13.11 7.73
C VAL A 169 -3.53 -12.20 6.75
N ALA A 170 -2.86 -11.16 6.27
CA ALA A 170 -3.36 -10.23 5.27
C ALA A 170 -2.23 -9.37 4.67
N THR A 171 -2.55 -8.69 3.57
CA THR A 171 -1.74 -7.59 3.03
C THR A 171 -2.53 -6.28 3.12
N ALA A 172 -1.86 -5.16 3.33
CA ALA A 172 -2.48 -3.85 3.37
C ALA A 172 -1.57 -2.78 2.75
N GLN A 173 -2.14 -1.84 2.01
CA GLN A 173 -1.40 -0.74 1.37
C GLN A 173 -2.21 0.56 1.35
N LEU A 174 -1.48 1.68 1.16
CA LEU A 174 -2.13 2.96 1.01
C LEU A 174 -2.87 3.06 -0.33
N CYS A 175 -2.24 2.61 -1.42
CA CYS A 175 -2.88 2.65 -2.73
C CYS A 175 -2.68 1.33 -3.49
N ASP A 176 -3.77 0.81 -4.05
CA ASP A 176 -3.77 -0.29 -5.01
C ASP A 176 -3.99 0.26 -6.42
N ARG A 177 -3.08 -0.06 -7.33
CA ARG A 177 -3.17 0.36 -8.73
C ARG A 177 -3.99 -0.58 -9.60
N LEU A 178 -4.52 -1.66 -9.01
CA LEU A 178 -5.37 -2.64 -9.69
C LEU A 178 -4.77 -3.20 -11.00
N GLU A 179 -3.45 -3.28 -11.08
CA GLU A 179 -2.78 -3.95 -12.20
C GLU A 179 -3.02 -5.47 -12.14
N ALA A 180 -2.68 -6.22 -13.19
CA ALA A 180 -2.79 -7.67 -13.21
C ALA A 180 -2.06 -8.29 -11.99
N MET A 181 -2.83 -8.77 -11.01
CA MET A 181 -2.35 -9.04 -9.66
C MET A 181 -2.02 -10.50 -9.46
N VAL A 182 -0.92 -10.74 -8.74
CA VAL A 182 -0.60 -12.04 -8.17
C VAL A 182 -1.62 -12.35 -7.07
N ASP A 183 -2.26 -13.52 -7.13
CA ASP A 183 -3.10 -14.02 -6.04
C ASP A 183 -2.19 -14.59 -4.93
N LEU A 184 -2.27 -14.00 -3.74
CA LEU A 184 -1.48 -14.39 -2.59
C LEU A 184 -2.19 -15.41 -1.68
N GLY A 185 -3.45 -15.75 -1.97
CA GLY A 185 -4.27 -16.61 -1.13
C GLY A 185 -4.57 -16.05 0.26
N VAL A 186 -4.37 -14.74 0.47
CA VAL A 186 -4.70 -14.02 1.71
C VAL A 186 -5.47 -12.74 1.39
N PRO A 187 -6.32 -12.24 2.31
CA PRO A 187 -7.04 -10.98 2.11
C PRO A 187 -6.10 -9.80 1.83
N ASN A 188 -6.52 -8.91 0.94
CA ASN A 188 -5.83 -7.67 0.61
C ASN A 188 -6.70 -6.45 0.90
N TYR A 189 -6.15 -5.45 1.57
CA TYR A 189 -6.84 -4.24 1.96
C TYR A 189 -6.12 -3.00 1.43
N ALA A 190 -6.81 -2.20 0.64
CA ALA A 190 -6.30 -0.93 0.14
C ALA A 190 -7.07 0.23 0.77
N LEU A 191 -6.34 1.24 1.28
CA LEU A 191 -6.96 2.47 1.75
C LEU A 191 -7.53 3.27 0.59
N ALA A 192 -6.85 3.29 -0.57
CA ALA A 192 -7.35 3.84 -1.81
C ALA A 192 -7.11 2.86 -2.96
N GLU A 193 -7.99 2.90 -3.95
CA GLU A 193 -7.87 2.16 -5.19
C GLU A 193 -7.83 3.17 -6.34
N TYR A 194 -6.81 3.08 -7.18
CA TYR A 194 -6.68 3.95 -8.33
C TYR A 194 -6.12 3.19 -9.53
N PRO A 195 -6.99 2.75 -10.45
CA PRO A 195 -6.53 2.08 -11.66
C PRO A 195 -5.66 3.04 -12.46
N ALA A 196 -4.40 2.66 -12.67
CA ALA A 196 -3.51 3.46 -13.50
C ALA A 196 -4.00 3.49 -14.93
N PRO A 197 -4.03 4.66 -15.59
CA PRO A 197 -4.24 4.72 -17.02
C PRO A 197 -3.07 4.05 -17.75
N GLU A 198 -3.26 3.79 -19.03
CA GLU A 198 -2.26 3.18 -19.90
C GLU A 198 -0.91 3.91 -19.78
N ASN A 199 0.17 3.13 -19.65
CA ASN A 199 1.53 3.63 -19.72
C ASN A 199 2.03 3.50 -21.17
N PHE A 200 2.78 4.48 -21.64
CA PHE A 200 3.30 4.53 -23.01
C PHE A 200 4.79 4.23 -22.99
N PRO A 201 5.33 3.42 -23.91
CA PRO A 201 6.77 3.34 -24.16
C PRO A 201 7.33 4.75 -24.44
N ALA A 202 8.49 5.09 -23.89
CA ALA A 202 9.06 6.43 -24.00
C ALA A 202 9.33 6.86 -25.46
N ASP A 203 9.71 5.89 -26.31
CA ASP A 203 9.96 6.06 -27.75
C ASP A 203 8.69 6.16 -28.62
N ALA A 204 7.52 5.82 -28.06
CA ALA A 204 6.22 5.89 -28.72
C ALA A 204 5.18 6.63 -27.87
N CYS A 205 5.61 7.60 -27.08
CA CYS A 205 4.75 8.32 -26.17
C CYS A 205 3.98 9.44 -26.89
N PRO A 206 2.64 9.39 -26.95
CA PRO A 206 1.84 10.41 -27.61
C PRO A 206 1.92 11.80 -26.93
N LEU A 207 2.32 11.85 -25.65
CA LEU A 207 2.52 13.12 -24.93
C LEU A 207 3.85 13.78 -25.36
N CYS A 208 4.89 12.97 -25.64
CA CYS A 208 6.12 13.49 -26.24
C CYS A 208 5.88 14.04 -27.65
N GLU A 209 5.12 13.30 -28.47
CA GLU A 209 4.77 13.74 -29.83
C GLU A 209 3.95 15.04 -29.81
N ALA A 210 3.08 15.22 -28.83
CA ALA A 210 2.31 16.45 -28.62
C ALA A 210 3.13 17.60 -28.02
N GLY A 211 4.42 17.41 -27.71
CA GLY A 211 5.27 18.42 -27.09
C GLY A 211 4.89 18.76 -25.64
N THR A 212 4.17 17.89 -24.94
CA THR A 212 3.82 18.10 -23.55
C THR A 212 5.06 18.03 -22.66
N ALA A 213 5.28 19.05 -21.82
CA ALA A 213 6.43 19.09 -20.92
C ALA A 213 6.48 17.85 -20.00
N ILE A 214 7.66 17.21 -19.90
CA ILE A 214 7.84 16.00 -19.11
C ILE A 214 8.35 16.33 -17.70
N THR A 215 7.74 15.71 -16.70
CA THR A 215 8.17 15.80 -15.30
C THR A 215 8.99 14.56 -14.93
N ARG A 216 10.18 14.79 -14.34
CA ARG A 216 11.09 13.77 -13.81
C ARG A 216 11.28 13.96 -12.30
N PHE A 217 11.51 12.86 -11.57
CA PHE A 217 11.72 12.85 -10.11
C PHE A 217 13.04 12.22 -9.74
#